data_1de235af881c7f46240f8e50781157bd
#
_entry.id   1de235af881c7f46240f8e50781157bd
#
_cell.length_a   1.000
_cell.length_b   1.000
_cell.length_c   1.000
_cell.angle_alpha   90.00
_cell.angle_beta   90.00
_cell.angle_gamma   90.00
#
_symmetry.space_group_name_H-M   'P 1'
#
loop_
_entity.id
_entity.type
_entity.pdbx_description
1 polymer ?
#
loop_
_entity_poly.entity_id
_entity_poly.type
_entity_poly.pdbx_seq_one_letter_code
_entity_poly.pdbx_strand_id
1 'polypeptide(L)'
;MTAPKTDRRILRTRALLRQGLAELMQEKNAGDITVNELVAHANVNRSTFYLHYTDIDQMLASVEAELLERIEASVQAHPIDPHQAQIFPLVGDLFALMAENREICAALLGPHGDMAFLLQIEAILSRYSLQVLADAYPDRRADLDSGYSFCLSGCVGLIKNWLQAEEPAPPEVMAQRTYRLIHNAMRGLCPGVEA
;
A
#
# COMPACT_ATOMS: atom_id res chain seq x y z
N MET A 1 2.81 24.01 17.86
CA MET A 1 2.13 23.50 19.08
C MET A 1 2.66 22.10 19.32
N THR A 2 3.32 21.85 20.45
CA THR A 2 3.88 20.54 20.83
C THR A 2 2.75 19.65 21.33
N ALA A 3 2.55 18.48 20.70
CA ALA A 3 1.58 17.47 21.16
C ALA A 3 1.79 17.12 22.65
N PRO A 4 0.73 16.93 23.44
CA PRO A 4 0.82 16.60 24.85
C PRO A 4 1.64 15.34 25.08
N LYS A 5 2.34 15.27 26.21
CA LYS A 5 3.30 14.20 26.56
C LYS A 5 2.69 12.77 26.50
N THR A 6 1.38 12.67 26.74
CA THR A 6 0.57 11.45 26.65
C THR A 6 0.48 10.94 25.21
N ASP A 7 0.23 11.84 24.24
CA ASP A 7 0.09 11.46 22.83
C ASP A 7 1.40 10.89 22.24
N ARG A 8 2.55 11.47 22.61
CA ARG A 8 3.86 10.96 22.15
C ARG A 8 4.15 9.54 22.67
N ARG A 9 3.74 9.22 23.90
CA ARG A 9 3.93 7.89 24.48
C ARG A 9 3.04 6.87 23.76
N ILE A 10 1.81 7.22 23.47
CA ILE A 10 0.86 6.40 22.73
C ILE A 10 1.40 6.11 21.32
N LEU A 11 1.78 7.14 20.58
CA LEU A 11 2.33 7.00 19.24
C LEU A 11 3.59 6.12 19.21
N ARG A 12 4.50 6.32 20.17
CA ARG A 12 5.71 5.49 20.29
C ARG A 12 5.38 4.02 20.56
N THR A 13 4.43 3.75 21.46
CA THR A 13 4.01 2.37 21.75
C THR A 13 3.40 1.70 20.52
N ARG A 14 2.52 2.39 19.81
CA ARG A 14 1.90 1.88 18.57
C ARG A 14 2.96 1.60 17.50
N ALA A 15 3.96 2.47 17.35
CA ALA A 15 5.07 2.27 16.42
C ALA A 15 5.91 1.03 16.77
N LEU A 16 6.26 0.82 18.04
CA LEU A 16 6.99 -0.37 18.48
C LEU A 16 6.20 -1.66 18.25
N LEU A 17 4.90 -1.67 18.55
CA LEU A 17 4.04 -2.82 18.31
C LEU A 17 3.91 -3.10 16.80
N ARG A 18 3.73 -2.06 15.98
CA ARG A 18 3.63 -2.18 14.52
C ARG A 18 4.91 -2.73 13.91
N GLN A 19 6.07 -2.26 14.37
CA GLN A 19 7.38 -2.78 13.95
C GLN A 19 7.52 -4.26 14.35
N GLY A 20 7.27 -4.62 15.61
CA GLY A 20 7.35 -6.01 16.08
C GLY A 20 6.39 -6.94 15.31
N LEU A 21 5.18 -6.48 14.99
CA LEU A 21 4.24 -7.24 14.16
C LEU A 21 4.81 -7.47 12.76
N ALA A 22 5.35 -6.42 12.12
CA ALA A 22 5.94 -6.52 10.79
C ALA A 22 7.12 -7.50 10.75
N GLU A 23 7.99 -7.47 11.77
CA GLU A 23 9.13 -8.39 11.90
C GLU A 23 8.67 -9.85 12.05
N LEU A 24 7.71 -10.13 12.94
CA LEU A 24 7.16 -11.48 13.14
C LEU A 24 6.42 -12.00 11.89
N MET A 25 5.74 -11.13 11.15
CA MET A 25 5.08 -11.51 9.89
C MET A 25 6.05 -11.84 8.74
N GLN A 26 7.36 -11.55 8.87
CA GLN A 26 8.36 -12.06 7.92
C GLN A 26 8.57 -13.58 8.09
N GLU A 27 8.29 -14.13 9.28
CA GLU A 27 8.57 -15.52 9.63
C GLU A 27 7.31 -16.41 9.58
N LYS A 28 6.10 -15.84 9.86
CA LYS A 28 4.84 -16.58 9.97
C LYS A 28 3.61 -15.71 9.71
N ASN A 29 2.46 -16.37 9.48
CA ASN A 29 1.20 -15.67 9.29
C ASN A 29 0.76 -14.92 10.56
N ALA A 30 0.07 -13.79 10.40
CA ALA A 30 -0.40 -12.99 11.52
C ALA A 30 -1.30 -13.77 12.49
N GLY A 31 -2.14 -14.69 11.99
CA GLY A 31 -2.99 -15.56 12.82
C GLY A 31 -2.23 -16.53 13.73
N ASP A 32 -0.94 -16.78 13.45
CA ASP A 32 -0.07 -17.63 14.27
C ASP A 32 0.73 -16.82 15.31
N ILE A 33 0.61 -15.48 15.30
CA ILE A 33 1.30 -14.58 16.23
C ILE A 33 0.44 -14.40 17.48
N THR A 34 1.02 -14.66 18.64
CA THR A 34 0.34 -14.42 19.93
C THR A 34 0.67 -13.04 20.49
N VAL A 35 -0.27 -12.47 21.28
CA VAL A 35 -0.02 -11.20 21.99
C VAL A 35 1.22 -11.29 22.88
N ASN A 36 1.44 -12.44 23.57
CA ASN A 36 2.61 -12.62 24.42
C ASN A 36 3.92 -12.55 23.64
N GLU A 37 3.97 -13.15 22.48
CA GLU A 37 5.12 -13.14 21.59
C GLU A 37 5.39 -11.73 21.06
N LEU A 38 4.35 -11.05 20.54
CA LEU A 38 4.48 -9.69 20.02
C LEU A 38 4.99 -8.71 21.11
N VAL A 39 4.42 -8.73 22.31
CA VAL A 39 4.82 -7.79 23.38
C VAL A 39 6.23 -8.09 23.90
N ALA A 40 6.65 -9.37 23.94
CA ALA A 40 8.01 -9.75 24.28
C ALA A 40 8.99 -9.27 23.19
N HIS A 41 8.67 -9.47 21.91
CA HIS A 41 9.47 -9.05 20.77
C HIS A 41 9.61 -7.52 20.71
N ALA A 42 8.49 -6.79 20.84
CA ALA A 42 8.46 -5.31 20.83
C ALA A 42 8.94 -4.65 22.13
N ASN A 43 9.30 -5.44 23.16
CA ASN A 43 9.66 -4.95 24.50
C ASN A 43 8.60 -3.99 25.09
N VAL A 44 7.33 -4.36 24.97
CA VAL A 44 6.17 -3.61 25.45
C VAL A 44 5.45 -4.44 26.52
N ASN A 45 4.91 -3.79 27.56
CA ASN A 45 4.14 -4.51 28.56
C ASN A 45 2.78 -4.98 27.98
N ARG A 46 2.37 -6.22 28.31
CA ARG A 46 1.08 -6.79 27.87
C ARG A 46 -0.12 -5.92 28.23
N SER A 47 -0.14 -5.32 29.41
CA SER A 47 -1.20 -4.38 29.80
C SER A 47 -1.23 -3.12 28.90
N THR A 48 -0.08 -2.69 28.40
CA THR A 48 0.02 -1.56 27.47
C THR A 48 -0.52 -1.93 26.08
N PHE A 49 -0.32 -3.18 25.63
CA PHE A 49 -0.95 -3.66 24.38
C PHE A 49 -2.47 -3.55 24.45
N TYR A 50 -3.09 -4.04 25.52
CA TYR A 50 -4.54 -4.02 25.70
C TYR A 50 -5.16 -2.62 25.92
N LEU A 51 -4.34 -1.58 26.12
CA LEU A 51 -4.80 -0.19 26.05
C LEU A 51 -5.06 0.27 24.61
N HIS A 52 -4.51 -0.42 23.60
CA HIS A 52 -4.56 -0.04 22.21
C HIS A 52 -5.34 -1.01 21.33
N TYR A 53 -5.23 -2.31 21.62
CA TYR A 53 -5.77 -3.39 20.78
C TYR A 53 -6.35 -4.50 21.64
N THR A 54 -7.38 -5.18 21.15
CA THR A 54 -7.99 -6.34 21.83
C THR A 54 -7.20 -7.63 21.59
N ASP A 55 -6.66 -7.79 20.38
CA ASP A 55 -5.93 -8.97 19.92
C ASP A 55 -5.06 -8.59 18.68
N ILE A 56 -4.37 -9.59 18.12
CA ILE A 56 -3.51 -9.41 16.94
C ILE A 56 -4.33 -9.08 15.68
N ASP A 57 -5.48 -9.73 15.52
CA ASP A 57 -6.33 -9.52 14.32
C ASP A 57 -6.88 -8.10 14.28
N GLN A 58 -7.34 -7.58 15.42
CA GLN A 58 -7.82 -6.20 15.52
C GLN A 58 -6.67 -5.19 15.32
N MET A 59 -5.47 -5.50 15.80
CA MET A 59 -4.30 -4.66 15.56
C MET A 59 -3.95 -4.63 14.06
N LEU A 60 -3.90 -5.79 13.40
CA LEU A 60 -3.63 -5.90 11.97
C LEU A 60 -4.68 -5.13 11.16
N ALA A 61 -5.96 -5.38 11.40
CA ALA A 61 -7.06 -4.68 10.73
C ALA A 61 -6.98 -3.15 10.90
N SER A 62 -6.56 -2.66 12.08
CA SER A 62 -6.34 -1.23 12.32
C SER A 62 -5.20 -0.65 11.47
N VAL A 63 -4.11 -1.41 11.30
CA VAL A 63 -2.95 -1.00 10.48
C VAL A 63 -3.32 -0.99 9.00
N GLU A 64 -4.02 -2.02 8.54
CA GLU A 64 -4.50 -2.13 7.16
C GLU A 64 -5.46 -1.01 6.81
N ALA A 65 -6.44 -0.73 7.68
CA ALA A 65 -7.41 0.35 7.49
C ALA A 65 -6.72 1.72 7.37
N GLU A 66 -5.71 1.99 8.20
CA GLU A 66 -4.92 3.23 8.12
C GLU A 66 -4.19 3.37 6.77
N LEU A 67 -3.60 2.28 6.27
CA LEU A 67 -2.92 2.28 4.98
C LEU A 67 -3.90 2.44 3.81
N LEU A 68 -5.03 1.74 3.84
CA LEU A 68 -6.08 1.82 2.81
C LEU A 68 -6.69 3.23 2.75
N GLU A 69 -6.95 3.86 3.90
CA GLU A 69 -7.43 5.25 3.97
C GLU A 69 -6.44 6.22 3.31
N ARG A 70 -5.14 6.06 3.56
CA ARG A 70 -4.10 6.90 2.94
C ARG A 70 -3.97 6.64 1.45
N ILE A 71 -4.08 5.38 0.99
CA ILE A 71 -4.09 5.04 -0.44
C ILE A 71 -5.31 5.68 -1.11
N GLU A 72 -6.49 5.55 -0.54
CA GLU A 72 -7.72 6.14 -1.09
C GLU A 72 -7.65 7.66 -1.13
N ALA A 73 -7.11 8.31 -0.09
CA ALA A 73 -6.89 9.76 -0.07
C ALA A 73 -5.92 10.21 -1.20
N SER A 74 -4.84 9.46 -1.46
CA SER A 74 -3.91 9.75 -2.57
C SER A 74 -4.60 9.63 -3.93
N VAL A 75 -5.43 8.60 -4.12
CA VAL A 75 -6.18 8.42 -5.38
C VAL A 75 -7.20 9.54 -5.59
N GLN A 76 -7.88 9.96 -4.54
CA GLN A 76 -8.84 11.08 -4.59
C GLN A 76 -8.18 12.44 -4.85
N ALA A 77 -6.95 12.62 -4.33
CA ALA A 77 -6.17 13.83 -4.56
C ALA A 77 -5.66 13.98 -6.01
N HIS A 78 -5.51 12.84 -6.71
CA HIS A 78 -5.03 12.77 -8.10
C HIS A 78 -6.03 12.06 -9.01
N PRO A 79 -7.21 12.65 -9.28
CA PRO A 79 -8.21 12.04 -10.15
C PRO A 79 -7.65 11.84 -11.55
N ILE A 80 -7.92 10.68 -12.14
CA ILE A 80 -7.48 10.36 -13.49
C ILE A 80 -8.35 11.12 -14.50
N ASP A 81 -7.70 11.95 -15.33
CA ASP A 81 -8.31 12.52 -16.52
C ASP A 81 -8.13 11.52 -17.68
N PRO A 82 -9.22 10.98 -18.28
CA PRO A 82 -9.13 10.04 -19.37
C PRO A 82 -8.41 10.60 -20.61
N HIS A 83 -8.38 11.94 -20.77
CA HIS A 83 -7.79 12.63 -21.92
C HIS A 83 -6.35 13.07 -21.67
N GLN A 84 -5.88 13.10 -20.41
CA GLN A 84 -4.54 13.59 -20.06
C GLN A 84 -3.74 12.61 -19.20
N ALA A 85 -4.24 11.44 -18.92
CA ALA A 85 -3.66 10.32 -18.12
C ALA A 85 -2.39 10.65 -17.29
N GLN A 86 -2.42 11.77 -16.54
CA GLN A 86 -1.33 12.18 -15.66
C GLN A 86 -1.41 11.40 -14.33
N ILE A 87 -0.92 10.17 -14.34
CA ILE A 87 -0.90 9.32 -13.14
C ILE A 87 0.39 9.42 -12.33
N PHE A 88 1.38 10.18 -12.81
CA PHE A 88 2.69 10.25 -12.15
C PHE A 88 2.62 10.76 -10.70
N PRO A 89 1.83 11.81 -10.35
CA PRO A 89 1.71 12.24 -8.96
C PRO A 89 1.14 11.15 -8.05
N LEU A 90 0.11 10.42 -8.50
CA LEU A 90 -0.45 9.30 -7.76
C LEU A 90 0.60 8.21 -7.51
N VAL A 91 1.33 7.80 -8.54
CA VAL A 91 2.39 6.78 -8.41
C VAL A 91 3.46 7.25 -7.44
N GLY A 92 3.83 8.55 -7.48
CA GLY A 92 4.78 9.17 -6.56
C GLY A 92 4.32 9.06 -5.10
N ASP A 93 3.09 9.47 -4.82
CA ASP A 93 2.51 9.42 -3.48
C ASP A 93 2.41 7.99 -2.93
N LEU A 94 2.04 7.02 -3.78
CA LEU A 94 2.00 5.61 -3.38
C LEU A 94 3.38 5.07 -3.01
N PHE A 95 4.43 5.38 -3.78
CA PHE A 95 5.80 4.97 -3.43
C PHE A 95 6.30 5.68 -2.18
N ALA A 96 5.99 6.96 -1.97
CA ALA A 96 6.32 7.69 -0.75
C ALA A 96 5.63 7.07 0.48
N LEU A 97 4.32 6.77 0.38
CA LEU A 97 3.56 6.09 1.43
C LEU A 97 4.18 4.74 1.81
N MET A 98 4.57 3.94 0.81
CA MET A 98 5.20 2.64 1.05
C MET A 98 6.60 2.77 1.65
N ALA A 99 7.39 3.79 1.26
CA ALA A 99 8.68 4.08 1.85
C ALA A 99 8.57 4.44 3.34
N GLU A 100 7.60 5.29 3.69
CA GLU A 100 7.32 5.66 5.08
C GLU A 100 6.87 4.48 5.95
N ASN A 101 6.26 3.45 5.34
CA ASN A 101 5.69 2.29 6.02
C ASN A 101 6.35 0.99 5.55
N ARG A 102 7.62 1.03 5.17
CA ARG A 102 8.29 -0.03 4.46
C ARG A 102 8.16 -1.40 5.11
N GLU A 103 8.47 -1.50 6.39
CA GLU A 103 8.52 -2.77 7.12
C GLU A 103 7.16 -3.47 7.11
N ILE A 104 6.11 -2.76 7.45
CA ILE A 104 4.76 -3.33 7.49
C ILE A 104 4.21 -3.57 6.07
N CYS A 105 4.51 -2.72 5.09
CA CYS A 105 4.12 -2.98 3.71
C CYS A 105 4.84 -4.20 3.13
N ALA A 106 6.13 -4.39 3.46
CA ALA A 106 6.89 -5.60 3.07
C ALA A 106 6.30 -6.87 3.70
N ALA A 107 5.82 -6.79 4.95
CA ALA A 107 5.17 -7.89 5.64
C ALA A 107 3.80 -8.21 5.02
N LEU A 108 2.93 -7.19 4.85
CA LEU A 108 1.58 -7.35 4.29
C LEU A 108 1.58 -7.84 2.84
N LEU A 109 2.56 -7.46 2.04
CA LEU A 109 2.70 -7.89 0.65
C LEU A 109 3.67 -9.08 0.47
N GLY A 110 4.24 -9.58 1.56
CA GLY A 110 5.20 -10.68 1.59
C GLY A 110 4.57 -12.07 1.48
N PRO A 111 5.36 -13.14 1.70
CA PRO A 111 4.89 -14.52 1.61
C PRO A 111 3.82 -14.89 2.66
N HIS A 112 3.86 -14.26 3.82
CA HIS A 112 2.92 -14.42 4.92
C HIS A 112 1.91 -13.26 5.01
N GLY A 113 1.79 -12.48 3.93
CA GLY A 113 0.94 -11.30 3.86
C GLY A 113 -0.55 -11.63 3.75
N ASP A 114 -1.37 -10.59 3.83
CA ASP A 114 -2.82 -10.72 3.69
C ASP A 114 -3.27 -10.49 2.24
N MET A 115 -3.76 -11.55 1.60
CA MET A 115 -4.33 -11.46 0.25
C MET A 115 -5.60 -10.56 0.23
N ALA A 116 -6.38 -10.53 1.31
CA ALA A 116 -7.55 -9.68 1.39
C ALA A 116 -7.17 -8.19 1.38
N PHE A 117 -6.07 -7.81 2.04
CA PHE A 117 -5.53 -6.47 1.98
C PHE A 117 -5.13 -6.06 0.55
N LEU A 118 -4.43 -6.95 -0.18
CA LEU A 118 -4.08 -6.69 -1.58
C LEU A 118 -5.32 -6.50 -2.45
N LEU A 119 -6.34 -7.35 -2.30
CA LEU A 119 -7.61 -7.23 -3.05
C LEU A 119 -8.35 -5.91 -2.74
N GLN A 120 -8.27 -5.39 -1.52
CA GLN A 120 -8.85 -4.10 -1.16
C GLN A 120 -8.11 -2.95 -1.85
N ILE A 121 -6.77 -2.99 -1.91
CA ILE A 121 -5.98 -2.01 -2.68
C ILE A 121 -6.38 -2.04 -4.17
N GLU A 122 -6.46 -3.24 -4.75
CA GLU A 122 -6.88 -3.42 -6.15
C GLU A 122 -8.28 -2.85 -6.40
N ALA A 123 -9.22 -3.09 -5.49
CA ALA A 123 -10.59 -2.56 -5.59
C ALA A 123 -10.63 -1.01 -5.55
N ILE A 124 -9.84 -0.39 -4.65
CA ILE A 124 -9.72 1.08 -4.60
C ILE A 124 -9.17 1.61 -5.93
N LEU A 125 -8.02 1.09 -6.37
CA LEU A 125 -7.38 1.54 -7.60
C LEU A 125 -8.28 1.33 -8.82
N SER A 126 -8.95 0.18 -8.93
CA SER A 126 -9.88 -0.12 -10.03
C SER A 126 -11.05 0.86 -10.08
N ARG A 127 -11.68 1.16 -8.95
CA ARG A 127 -12.81 2.08 -8.86
C ARG A 127 -12.47 3.48 -9.35
N TYR A 128 -11.30 3.98 -9.02
CA TYR A 128 -10.88 5.35 -9.33
C TYR A 128 -10.10 5.50 -10.64
N SER A 129 -9.65 4.40 -11.25
CA SER A 129 -8.89 4.44 -12.49
C SER A 129 -9.54 3.67 -13.63
N LEU A 130 -9.69 2.36 -13.51
CA LEU A 130 -10.24 1.53 -14.58
C LEU A 130 -11.67 1.92 -14.93
N GLN A 131 -12.51 2.19 -13.93
CA GLN A 131 -13.90 2.56 -14.19
C GLN A 131 -13.98 3.89 -14.94
N VAL A 132 -13.18 4.88 -14.57
CA VAL A 132 -13.14 6.18 -15.26
C VAL A 132 -12.70 6.04 -16.72
N LEU A 133 -11.67 5.21 -16.98
CA LEU A 133 -11.21 4.92 -18.35
C LEU A 133 -12.24 4.14 -19.15
N ALA A 134 -12.88 3.14 -18.54
CA ALA A 134 -13.89 2.32 -19.19
C ALA A 134 -15.15 3.11 -19.57
N ASP A 135 -15.55 4.08 -18.77
CA ASP A 135 -16.68 4.97 -19.05
C ASP A 135 -16.34 5.97 -20.19
N ALA A 136 -15.08 6.41 -20.25
CA ALA A 136 -14.61 7.29 -21.33
C ALA A 136 -14.40 6.56 -22.67
N TYR A 137 -14.03 5.28 -22.64
CA TYR A 137 -13.73 4.46 -23.82
C TYR A 137 -14.51 3.14 -23.84
N PRO A 138 -15.86 3.15 -23.92
CA PRO A 138 -16.70 1.96 -23.81
C PRO A 138 -16.39 0.90 -24.87
N ASP A 139 -16.04 1.32 -26.10
CA ASP A 139 -15.71 0.42 -27.21
C ASP A 139 -14.38 -0.32 -27.02
N ARG A 140 -13.57 0.07 -26.03
CA ARG A 140 -12.26 -0.54 -25.72
C ARG A 140 -12.23 -1.24 -24.37
N ARG A 141 -13.38 -1.50 -23.78
CA ARG A 141 -13.50 -2.07 -22.43
C ARG A 141 -12.63 -3.32 -22.22
N ALA A 142 -12.68 -4.28 -23.12
CA ALA A 142 -11.93 -5.55 -23.00
C ALA A 142 -10.40 -5.33 -23.06
N ASP A 143 -9.93 -4.41 -23.90
CA ASP A 143 -8.51 -4.06 -23.98
C ASP A 143 -8.05 -3.32 -22.73
N LEU A 144 -8.88 -2.41 -22.20
CA LEU A 144 -8.61 -1.68 -20.96
C LEU A 144 -8.55 -2.62 -19.76
N ASP A 145 -9.49 -3.56 -19.63
CA ASP A 145 -9.52 -4.55 -18.56
C ASP A 145 -8.23 -5.41 -18.58
N SER A 146 -7.79 -5.82 -19.76
CA SER A 146 -6.57 -6.61 -19.95
C SER A 146 -5.30 -5.79 -19.65
N GLY A 147 -5.21 -4.57 -20.19
CA GLY A 147 -4.08 -3.66 -19.98
C GLY A 147 -3.96 -3.23 -18.53
N TYR A 148 -5.08 -2.93 -17.88
CA TYR A 148 -5.14 -2.58 -16.45
C TYR A 148 -4.65 -3.75 -15.57
N SER A 149 -5.17 -4.95 -15.80
CA SER A 149 -4.75 -6.15 -15.06
C SER A 149 -3.25 -6.41 -15.21
N PHE A 150 -2.70 -6.27 -16.43
CA PHE A 150 -1.28 -6.38 -16.69
C PHE A 150 -0.46 -5.33 -15.93
N CYS A 151 -0.86 -4.05 -16.00
CA CYS A 151 -0.18 -2.96 -15.32
C CYS A 151 -0.23 -3.15 -13.80
N LEU A 152 -1.39 -3.49 -13.24
CA LEU A 152 -1.57 -3.68 -11.80
C LEU A 152 -0.71 -4.81 -11.26
N SER A 153 -0.74 -5.98 -11.92
CA SER A 153 0.10 -7.12 -11.54
C SER A 153 1.60 -6.80 -11.64
N GLY A 154 2.00 -6.08 -12.68
CA GLY A 154 3.38 -5.61 -12.85
C GLY A 154 3.79 -4.63 -11.73
N CYS A 155 2.93 -3.68 -11.38
CA CYS A 155 3.17 -2.75 -10.27
C CYS A 155 3.32 -3.47 -8.94
N VAL A 156 2.45 -4.42 -8.63
CA VAL A 156 2.53 -5.22 -7.40
C VAL A 156 3.86 -5.98 -7.34
N GLY A 157 4.27 -6.60 -8.46
CA GLY A 157 5.57 -7.28 -8.55
C GLY A 157 6.76 -6.35 -8.33
N LEU A 158 6.75 -5.16 -8.95
CA LEU A 158 7.81 -4.15 -8.76
C LEU A 158 7.88 -3.67 -7.31
N ILE A 159 6.74 -3.39 -6.69
CA ILE A 159 6.65 -2.93 -5.30
C ILE A 159 7.18 -4.01 -4.35
N LYS A 160 6.74 -5.27 -4.51
CA LYS A 160 7.24 -6.39 -3.68
C LYS A 160 8.75 -6.53 -3.75
N ASN A 161 9.31 -6.55 -4.95
CA ASN A 161 10.75 -6.65 -5.15
C ASN A 161 11.50 -5.45 -4.55
N TRP A 162 10.96 -4.24 -4.69
CA TRP A 162 11.56 -3.03 -4.13
C TRP A 162 11.53 -3.00 -2.60
N LEU A 163 10.40 -3.41 -1.99
CA LEU A 163 10.28 -3.48 -0.53
C LEU A 163 11.21 -4.51 0.10
N GLN A 164 11.52 -5.60 -0.62
CA GLN A 164 12.37 -6.69 -0.15
C GLN A 164 13.86 -6.48 -0.47
N ALA A 165 14.23 -5.48 -1.27
CA ALA A 165 15.61 -5.21 -1.64
C ALA A 165 16.44 -4.78 -0.40
N GLU A 166 17.67 -5.27 -0.25
CA GLU A 166 18.58 -4.85 0.80
C GLU A 166 18.92 -3.36 0.67
N GLU A 167 19.21 -2.91 -0.56
CA GLU A 167 19.47 -1.52 -0.92
C GLU A 167 18.40 -1.02 -1.90
N PRO A 168 17.24 -0.56 -1.42
CA PRO A 168 16.18 -0.11 -2.30
C PRO A 168 16.55 1.21 -2.98
N ALA A 169 16.22 1.31 -4.26
CA ALA A 169 16.27 2.59 -4.96
C ALA A 169 15.37 3.64 -4.25
N PRO A 170 15.69 4.94 -4.34
CA PRO A 170 14.81 5.98 -3.82
C PRO A 170 13.37 5.87 -4.36
N PRO A 171 12.34 6.17 -3.54
CA PRO A 171 10.95 6.04 -3.95
C PRO A 171 10.60 6.83 -5.21
N GLU A 172 11.21 8.01 -5.41
CA GLU A 172 11.02 8.84 -6.60
C GLU A 172 11.53 8.16 -7.88
N VAL A 173 12.66 7.45 -7.76
CA VAL A 173 13.25 6.68 -8.88
C VAL A 173 12.33 5.52 -9.25
N MET A 174 11.78 4.83 -8.25
CA MET A 174 10.84 3.73 -8.48
C MET A 174 9.53 4.23 -9.06
N ALA A 175 8.99 5.34 -8.55
CA ALA A 175 7.82 5.99 -9.09
C ALA A 175 8.00 6.33 -10.58
N GLN A 176 9.13 6.92 -10.96
CA GLN A 176 9.42 7.27 -12.34
C GLN A 176 9.56 6.03 -13.25
N ARG A 177 10.21 4.97 -12.76
CA ARG A 177 10.32 3.70 -13.51
C ARG A 177 8.94 3.07 -13.73
N THR A 178 8.14 2.99 -12.68
CA THR A 178 6.79 2.39 -12.71
C THR A 178 5.87 3.20 -13.62
N TYR A 179 5.86 4.53 -13.49
CA TYR A 179 5.09 5.41 -14.36
C TYR A 179 5.40 5.17 -15.84
N ARG A 180 6.70 5.12 -16.23
CA ARG A 180 7.08 4.88 -17.64
C ARG A 180 6.58 3.54 -18.15
N LEU A 181 6.57 2.50 -17.31
CA LEU A 181 6.06 1.18 -17.70
C LEU A 181 4.56 1.20 -17.92
N ILE A 182 3.80 1.82 -17.00
CA ILE A 182 2.35 1.98 -17.12
C ILE A 182 2.02 2.81 -18.38
N HIS A 183 2.67 3.96 -18.54
CA HIS A 183 2.45 4.85 -19.67
C HIS A 183 2.67 4.14 -21.01
N ASN A 184 3.79 3.41 -21.15
CA ASN A 184 4.08 2.68 -22.38
C ASN A 184 3.09 1.53 -22.63
N ALA A 185 2.65 0.81 -21.59
CA ALA A 185 1.67 -0.25 -21.72
C ALA A 185 0.29 0.27 -22.12
N MET A 186 -0.11 1.42 -21.59
CA MET A 186 -1.45 2.00 -21.82
C MET A 186 -1.53 2.89 -23.07
N ARG A 187 -0.40 3.31 -23.63
CA ARG A 187 -0.35 4.26 -24.78
C ARG A 187 -1.17 3.82 -26.00
N GLY A 188 -1.22 2.51 -26.29
CA GLY A 188 -2.02 1.98 -27.39
C GLY A 188 -3.51 1.79 -27.07
N LEU A 189 -3.89 1.87 -25.80
CA LEU A 189 -5.24 1.60 -25.31
C LEU A 189 -6.07 2.88 -25.11
N CYS A 190 -5.42 3.98 -24.77
CA CYS A 190 -6.07 5.28 -24.53
C CYS A 190 -5.61 6.31 -25.57
N PRO A 191 -6.46 6.72 -26.51
CA PRO A 191 -6.07 7.64 -27.60
C PRO A 191 -5.68 9.06 -27.17
N GLY A 192 -5.87 9.45 -25.93
CA GLY A 192 -5.49 10.76 -25.36
C GLY A 192 -4.18 10.78 -24.60
N VAL A 193 -3.52 9.63 -24.46
CA VAL A 193 -2.22 9.47 -23.74
C VAL A 193 -1.09 9.70 -24.76
N GLU A 194 -1.05 10.87 -25.39
CA GLU A 194 0.11 11.30 -26.16
C GLU A 194 1.12 12.00 -25.26
N ALA A 195 2.41 11.77 -25.54
CA ALA A 195 3.62 12.07 -24.77
C ALA A 195 3.67 13.42 -24.06
#